data_caf303d3e23738e9e3817acfcea03c3e
#
_entry.id   caf303d3e23738e9e3817acfcea03c3e
#
_cell.length_a   1.000
_cell.length_b   1.000
_cell.length_c   1.000
_cell.angle_alpha   90.00
_cell.angle_beta   90.00
_cell.angle_gamma   90.00
#
_symmetry.space_group_name_H-M   'P 1'
#
loop_
_entity.id
_entity.type
_entity.pdbx_description
1 polymer ?
#
loop_
_entity_poly.entity_id
_entity_poly.type
_entity_poly.pdbx_seq_one_letter_code
_entity_poly.pdbx_strand_id
1 'polypeptide(L)'
;MKIKKYLGQHFLKNKKILKFLANNLEDIHNNVVVEIGGGHGELTKYLINAKKLIVYEIDKELYEILKEKFPMAEIINQDFLKADLSKFKSNYYLIGNIPYYLTGEILRKIFSVSEHPKLAIFTLQKEYGEKLLGKNGENFLSAWAKIWCQIQKLMIIKKDQFCPPPKVDSMALKFIFFKKPLIKNLAIFEKFLKILFSKPKRTILNNLKNFYNLENINKDLFYKRPHQLSFDEILTLFKNLHK
;
A
#
# COMPACT_ATOMS: atom_id res chain seq x y z
N MET A 1 -23.09 -14.23 13.85
CA MET A 1 -22.92 -12.96 13.10
C MET A 1 -22.93 -13.25 11.61
N LYS A 2 -23.73 -12.55 10.81
CA LYS A 2 -23.76 -12.73 9.35
C LYS A 2 -22.58 -11.95 8.73
N ILE A 3 -21.78 -12.63 7.89
CA ILE A 3 -20.70 -12.02 7.13
C ILE A 3 -21.29 -11.03 6.10
N LYS A 4 -20.85 -9.79 6.15
CA LYS A 4 -21.32 -8.73 5.25
C LYS A 4 -20.48 -8.76 3.98
N LYS A 5 -20.94 -9.54 2.98
CA LYS A 5 -20.23 -9.73 1.70
C LYS A 5 -19.89 -8.42 0.99
N TYR A 6 -20.74 -7.38 1.12
CA TYR A 6 -20.52 -6.08 0.49
C TYR A 6 -19.32 -5.30 1.10
N LEU A 7 -18.88 -5.67 2.32
CA LEU A 7 -17.68 -5.13 2.95
C LEU A 7 -16.41 -5.91 2.57
N GLY A 8 -16.51 -6.96 1.74
CA GLY A 8 -15.35 -7.75 1.32
C GLY A 8 -14.63 -8.45 2.47
N GLN A 9 -15.36 -8.84 3.54
CA GLN A 9 -14.80 -9.41 4.75
C GLN A 9 -14.23 -10.81 4.52
N HIS A 10 -12.90 -10.93 4.64
CA HIS A 10 -12.15 -12.17 4.69
C HIS A 10 -11.21 -12.12 5.88
N PHE A 11 -11.53 -12.79 6.97
CA PHE A 11 -10.77 -12.73 8.22
C PHE A 11 -9.62 -13.73 8.20
N LEU A 12 -8.40 -13.23 8.34
CA LEU A 12 -7.21 -14.06 8.47
C LEU A 12 -7.22 -14.75 9.85
N LYS A 13 -7.20 -16.10 9.87
CA LYS A 13 -7.33 -16.88 11.10
C LYS A 13 -6.04 -17.48 11.61
N ASN A 14 -5.04 -17.64 10.74
CA ASN A 14 -3.80 -18.28 11.11
C ASN A 14 -3.00 -17.44 12.11
N LYS A 15 -2.96 -17.89 13.36
CA LYS A 15 -2.27 -17.20 14.48
C LYS A 15 -0.77 -16.97 14.22
N LYS A 16 -0.09 -17.94 13.56
CA LYS A 16 1.34 -17.81 13.24
C LYS A 16 1.58 -16.69 12.24
N ILE A 17 0.72 -16.58 11.21
CA ILE A 17 0.79 -15.52 10.20
C ILE A 17 0.50 -14.17 10.84
N LEU A 18 -0.57 -14.03 11.62
CA LEU A 18 -0.94 -12.79 12.31
C LEU A 18 0.19 -12.29 13.22
N LYS A 19 0.77 -13.20 14.03
CA LYS A 19 1.93 -12.88 14.89
C LYS A 19 3.15 -12.47 14.06
N PHE A 20 3.41 -13.15 12.93
CA PHE A 20 4.50 -12.80 12.03
C PHE A 20 4.31 -11.40 11.45
N LEU A 21 3.10 -11.04 10.99
CA LEU A 21 2.81 -9.71 10.47
C LEU A 21 3.01 -8.63 11.53
N ALA A 22 2.48 -8.82 12.74
CA ALA A 22 2.65 -7.89 13.85
C ALA A 22 4.14 -7.72 14.22
N ASN A 23 4.91 -8.80 14.28
CA ASN A 23 6.33 -8.75 14.62
C ASN A 23 7.19 -8.08 13.53
N ASN A 24 6.70 -7.91 12.31
CA ASN A 24 7.37 -7.15 11.27
C ASN A 24 7.15 -5.62 11.38
N LEU A 25 6.29 -5.17 12.31
CA LEU A 25 6.28 -3.81 12.81
C LEU A 25 7.38 -3.70 13.87
N GLU A 26 8.42 -2.98 13.58
CA GLU A 26 9.55 -2.80 14.48
C GLU A 26 9.18 -1.83 15.61
N ASP A 27 9.65 -2.09 16.85
CA ASP A 27 9.56 -1.15 17.98
C ASP A 27 8.15 -0.53 18.19
N ILE A 28 7.12 -1.37 18.24
CA ILE A 28 5.74 -0.90 18.44
C ILE A 28 5.55 -0.19 19.78
N HIS A 29 6.33 -0.53 20.82
CA HIS A 29 6.25 0.07 22.15
C HIS A 29 6.52 1.57 22.15
N ASN A 30 7.31 2.08 21.20
CA ASN A 30 7.64 3.47 21.05
C ASN A 30 6.85 4.18 19.95
N ASN A 31 6.00 3.47 19.22
CA ASN A 31 5.28 4.01 18.06
C ASN A 31 3.76 3.89 18.20
N VAL A 32 3.07 4.84 17.59
CA VAL A 32 1.62 4.75 17.37
C VAL A 32 1.37 3.71 16.28
N VAL A 33 0.48 2.77 16.53
CA VAL A 33 0.04 1.78 15.52
C VAL A 33 -1.42 2.03 15.16
N VAL A 34 -1.69 2.14 13.88
CA VAL A 34 -3.03 2.31 13.32
C VAL A 34 -3.39 1.04 12.55
N GLU A 35 -4.39 0.32 13.01
CA GLU A 35 -4.93 -0.86 12.34
C GLU A 35 -6.11 -0.48 11.46
N ILE A 36 -6.11 -0.97 10.22
CA ILE A 36 -7.19 -0.77 9.25
C ILE A 36 -8.05 -2.03 9.18
N GLY A 37 -9.29 -1.94 9.64
CA GLY A 37 -10.23 -3.06 9.65
C GLY A 37 -9.88 -4.07 10.75
N GLY A 38 -10.20 -3.73 12.01
CA GLY A 38 -9.89 -4.58 13.17
C GLY A 38 -10.60 -5.93 13.16
N GLY A 39 -11.76 -6.03 12.49
CA GLY A 39 -12.54 -7.26 12.40
C GLY A 39 -12.92 -7.82 13.77
N HIS A 40 -12.62 -9.09 14.00
CA HIS A 40 -12.84 -9.74 15.30
C HIS A 40 -11.69 -9.53 16.31
N GLY A 41 -10.69 -8.70 15.97
CA GLY A 41 -9.52 -8.45 16.81
C GLY A 41 -8.42 -9.51 16.68
N GLU A 42 -8.43 -10.27 15.58
CA GLU A 42 -7.45 -11.35 15.40
C GLU A 42 -6.01 -10.82 15.23
N LEU A 43 -5.84 -9.67 14.59
CA LEU A 43 -4.55 -8.99 14.48
C LEU A 43 -4.34 -8.04 15.67
N THR A 44 -5.37 -7.30 16.07
CA THR A 44 -5.39 -6.33 17.17
C THR A 44 -4.72 -6.85 18.44
N LYS A 45 -4.99 -8.10 18.83
CA LYS A 45 -4.41 -8.73 20.04
C LYS A 45 -2.88 -8.83 20.06
N TYR A 46 -2.24 -8.80 18.91
CA TYR A 46 -0.77 -8.78 18.79
C TYR A 46 -0.18 -7.37 18.77
N LEU A 47 -1.05 -6.34 18.75
CA LEU A 47 -0.67 -4.93 18.66
C LEU A 47 -0.91 -4.17 19.97
N ILE A 48 -1.48 -4.80 20.99
CA ILE A 48 -1.90 -4.15 22.26
C ILE A 48 -0.75 -3.51 23.04
N ASN A 49 0.48 -3.96 22.80
CA ASN A 49 1.68 -3.40 23.42
C ASN A 49 2.25 -2.19 22.67
N ALA A 50 1.55 -1.68 21.67
CA ALA A 50 1.94 -0.44 21.01
C ALA A 50 1.87 0.74 21.98
N LYS A 51 2.74 1.75 21.80
CA LYS A 51 2.67 3.00 22.58
C LYS A 51 1.26 3.59 22.60
N LYS A 52 0.58 3.54 21.47
CA LYS A 52 -0.84 3.82 21.29
C LYS A 52 -1.37 2.97 20.15
N LEU A 53 -2.44 2.24 20.37
CA LEU A 53 -3.12 1.47 19.34
C LEU A 53 -4.44 2.17 18.98
N ILE A 54 -4.62 2.41 17.68
CA ILE A 54 -5.84 2.99 17.11
C ILE A 54 -6.35 2.01 16.06
N VAL A 55 -7.62 1.65 16.14
CA VAL A 55 -8.23 0.68 15.24
C VAL A 55 -9.44 1.31 14.55
N TYR A 56 -9.39 1.40 13.23
CA TYR A 56 -10.54 1.83 12.42
C TYR A 56 -11.34 0.61 12.01
N GLU A 57 -12.64 0.60 12.34
CA GLU A 57 -13.57 -0.44 11.92
C GLU A 57 -14.88 0.20 11.44
N ILE A 58 -15.28 -0.11 10.20
CA ILE A 58 -16.49 0.46 9.59
C ILE A 58 -17.77 -0.29 10.03
N ASP A 59 -17.63 -1.57 10.33
CA ASP A 59 -18.75 -2.40 10.78
C ASP A 59 -19.06 -2.14 12.24
N LYS A 60 -20.25 -1.57 12.53
CA LYS A 60 -20.68 -1.21 13.87
C LYS A 60 -20.71 -2.41 14.84
N GLU A 61 -21.11 -3.60 14.38
CA GLU A 61 -21.14 -4.78 15.23
C GLU A 61 -19.73 -5.22 15.64
N LEU A 62 -18.78 -5.16 14.69
CA LEU A 62 -17.37 -5.49 14.96
C LEU A 62 -16.72 -4.42 15.83
N TYR A 63 -17.06 -3.14 15.62
CA TYR A 63 -16.63 -2.04 16.47
C TYR A 63 -16.98 -2.27 17.95
N GLU A 64 -18.24 -2.64 18.26
CA GLU A 64 -18.65 -2.91 19.65
C GLU A 64 -17.87 -4.09 20.25
N ILE A 65 -17.67 -5.16 19.48
CA ILE A 65 -16.87 -6.31 19.89
C ILE A 65 -15.41 -5.91 20.20
N LEU A 66 -14.81 -5.09 19.35
CA LEU A 66 -13.43 -4.63 19.53
C LEU A 66 -13.30 -3.76 20.77
N LYS A 67 -14.24 -2.84 20.99
CA LYS A 67 -14.26 -1.94 22.14
C LYS A 67 -14.34 -2.69 23.47
N GLU A 68 -15.17 -3.75 23.51
CA GLU A 68 -15.27 -4.61 24.69
C GLU A 68 -13.98 -5.42 24.93
N LYS A 69 -13.43 -6.02 23.86
CA LYS A 69 -12.25 -6.89 23.96
C LYS A 69 -10.94 -6.15 24.22
N PHE A 70 -10.81 -4.91 23.73
CA PHE A 70 -9.57 -4.15 23.77
C PHE A 70 -9.78 -2.75 24.37
N PRO A 71 -10.15 -2.65 25.65
CA PRO A 71 -10.49 -1.37 26.28
C PRO A 71 -9.30 -0.37 26.36
N MET A 72 -8.08 -0.88 26.18
CA MET A 72 -6.87 -0.04 26.14
C MET A 72 -6.56 0.54 24.75
N ALA A 73 -7.24 0.08 23.71
CA ALA A 73 -7.09 0.59 22.35
C ALA A 73 -8.14 1.66 22.04
N GLU A 74 -7.77 2.66 21.25
CA GLU A 74 -8.72 3.63 20.70
C GLU A 74 -9.43 3.02 19.48
N ILE A 75 -10.64 2.50 19.68
CA ILE A 75 -11.44 1.94 18.60
C ILE A 75 -12.31 3.03 18.00
N ILE A 76 -12.28 3.19 16.68
CA ILE A 76 -13.00 4.26 15.95
C ILE A 76 -13.94 3.60 14.94
N ASN A 77 -15.26 3.82 15.12
CA ASN A 77 -16.25 3.37 14.14
C ASN A 77 -16.32 4.35 12.97
N GLN A 78 -15.41 4.19 12.02
CA GLN A 78 -15.29 5.07 10.85
C GLN A 78 -14.68 4.34 9.67
N ASP A 79 -15.09 4.74 8.46
CA ASP A 79 -14.36 4.40 7.24
C ASP A 79 -12.95 5.01 7.28
N PHE A 80 -11.93 4.15 7.15
CA PHE A 80 -10.53 4.59 7.13
C PHE A 80 -10.25 5.61 6.02
N LEU A 81 -10.96 5.56 4.90
CA LEU A 81 -10.80 6.54 3.81
C LEU A 81 -11.16 7.96 4.26
N LYS A 82 -11.96 8.13 5.30
CA LYS A 82 -12.30 9.43 5.91
C LYS A 82 -11.41 9.82 7.08
N ALA A 83 -10.48 8.96 7.50
CA ALA A 83 -9.59 9.24 8.63
C ALA A 83 -8.63 10.39 8.31
N ASP A 84 -8.43 11.30 9.26
CA ASP A 84 -7.36 12.28 9.21
C ASP A 84 -6.06 11.68 9.73
N LEU A 85 -5.07 11.50 8.86
CA LEU A 85 -3.76 10.93 9.18
C LEU A 85 -2.73 12.02 9.56
N SER A 86 -2.99 13.29 9.27
CA SER A 86 -2.07 14.40 9.55
C SER A 86 -1.76 14.55 11.05
N LYS A 87 -2.71 14.16 11.90
CA LYS A 87 -2.58 14.19 13.36
C LYS A 87 -1.45 13.33 13.92
N PHE A 88 -0.94 12.37 13.15
CA PHE A 88 0.12 11.46 13.59
C PHE A 88 1.54 11.97 13.30
N LYS A 89 1.71 13.08 12.58
CA LYS A 89 2.99 13.76 12.33
C LYS A 89 4.11 12.81 11.88
N SER A 90 3.83 11.95 10.91
CA SER A 90 4.76 10.94 10.36
C SER A 90 5.39 9.99 11.41
N ASN A 91 4.82 9.89 12.60
CA ASN A 91 5.33 9.04 13.68
C ASN A 91 4.39 7.90 14.01
N TYR A 92 3.96 7.17 13.00
CA TYR A 92 3.02 6.07 13.15
C TYR A 92 3.31 4.94 12.16
N TYR A 93 2.78 3.78 12.48
CA TYR A 93 2.74 2.61 11.61
C TYR A 93 1.31 2.33 11.17
N LEU A 94 1.15 1.80 9.98
CA LEU A 94 -0.12 1.26 9.50
C LEU A 94 -0.03 -0.26 9.38
N ILE A 95 -1.11 -0.94 9.73
CA ILE A 95 -1.22 -2.37 9.47
C ILE A 95 -2.67 -2.73 9.18
N GLY A 96 -2.89 -3.72 8.31
CA GLY A 96 -4.24 -4.20 8.07
C GLY A 96 -4.34 -5.32 7.05
N ASN A 97 -5.39 -6.11 7.22
CA ASN A 97 -5.86 -7.03 6.20
C ASN A 97 -6.90 -6.29 5.35
N ILE A 98 -6.44 -5.59 4.30
CA ILE A 98 -7.25 -4.62 3.56
C ILE A 98 -8.28 -5.31 2.68
N PRO A 99 -9.57 -4.86 2.68
CA PRO A 99 -10.55 -5.31 1.71
C PRO A 99 -10.04 -5.10 0.28
N TYR A 100 -10.06 -6.13 -0.55
CA TYR A 100 -9.39 -6.11 -1.84
C TYR A 100 -9.89 -5.01 -2.78
N TYR A 101 -11.19 -4.73 -2.76
CA TYR A 101 -11.79 -3.69 -3.61
C TYR A 101 -11.37 -2.26 -3.20
N LEU A 102 -10.90 -2.06 -1.96
CA LEU A 102 -10.45 -0.77 -1.44
C LEU A 102 -8.92 -0.57 -1.54
N THR A 103 -8.16 -1.59 -1.95
CA THR A 103 -6.70 -1.52 -1.96
C THR A 103 -6.17 -0.28 -2.68
N GLY A 104 -6.70 0.02 -3.86
CA GLY A 104 -6.28 1.18 -4.64
C GLY A 104 -6.58 2.52 -3.98
N GLU A 105 -7.75 2.64 -3.34
CA GLU A 105 -8.17 3.88 -2.66
C GLU A 105 -7.37 4.10 -1.37
N ILE A 106 -7.15 3.04 -0.59
CA ILE A 106 -6.34 3.10 0.64
C ILE A 106 -4.91 3.51 0.31
N LEU A 107 -4.27 2.89 -0.69
CA LEU A 107 -2.91 3.26 -1.09
C LEU A 107 -2.85 4.69 -1.64
N ARG A 108 -3.83 5.10 -2.46
CA ARG A 108 -3.91 6.48 -2.95
C ARG A 108 -4.01 7.46 -1.79
N LYS A 109 -4.87 7.19 -0.79
CA LYS A 109 -4.97 8.02 0.42
C LYS A 109 -3.63 8.12 1.13
N ILE A 110 -2.96 6.99 1.38
CA ILE A 110 -1.68 6.96 2.09
C ILE A 110 -0.59 7.74 1.34
N PHE A 111 -0.54 7.65 0.00
CA PHE A 111 0.42 8.39 -0.82
C PHE A 111 0.06 9.87 -1.03
N SER A 112 -1.17 10.30 -0.70
CA SER A 112 -1.61 11.70 -0.85
C SER A 112 -1.48 12.55 0.41
N VAL A 113 -1.27 11.94 1.57
CA VAL A 113 -1.11 12.69 2.82
C VAL A 113 0.29 13.31 2.91
N SER A 114 0.40 14.46 3.58
CA SER A 114 1.69 15.11 3.85
C SER A 114 2.53 14.33 4.88
N GLU A 115 1.85 13.69 5.81
CA GLU A 115 2.45 12.96 6.92
C GLU A 115 2.33 11.46 6.69
N HIS A 116 3.32 10.88 6.00
CA HIS A 116 3.35 9.45 5.71
C HIS A 116 3.67 8.62 6.96
N PRO A 117 3.18 7.36 7.04
CA PRO A 117 3.63 6.44 8.07
C PRO A 117 5.13 6.15 7.89
N LYS A 118 5.83 5.80 8.96
CA LYS A 118 7.21 5.28 8.86
C LYS A 118 7.21 3.93 8.17
N LEU A 119 6.20 3.12 8.47
CA LEU A 119 6.08 1.75 8.01
C LEU A 119 4.62 1.37 7.86
N ALA A 120 4.30 0.60 6.81
CA ALA A 120 2.99 -0.02 6.67
C ALA A 120 3.12 -1.51 6.30
N ILE A 121 2.21 -2.34 6.83
CA ILE A 121 2.11 -3.76 6.46
C ILE A 121 0.67 -4.05 6.03
N PHE A 122 0.52 -4.48 4.79
CA PHE A 122 -0.79 -4.79 4.25
C PHE A 122 -0.85 -6.18 3.64
N THR A 123 -1.95 -6.86 3.93
CA THR A 123 -2.35 -8.07 3.21
C THR A 123 -3.31 -7.66 2.09
N LEU A 124 -2.95 -7.96 0.85
CA LEU A 124 -3.70 -7.63 -0.36
C LEU A 124 -3.84 -8.85 -1.26
N GLN A 125 -4.63 -8.75 -2.35
CA GLN A 125 -4.63 -9.77 -3.39
C GLN A 125 -3.21 -9.98 -3.95
N LYS A 126 -2.81 -11.23 -4.16
CA LYS A 126 -1.48 -11.59 -4.67
C LYS A 126 -1.14 -10.87 -5.97
N GLU A 127 -2.06 -10.85 -6.94
CA GLU A 127 -1.84 -10.17 -8.22
C GLU A 127 -1.60 -8.67 -8.05
N TYR A 128 -2.34 -8.02 -7.14
CA TYR A 128 -2.15 -6.60 -6.85
C TYR A 128 -0.77 -6.35 -6.22
N GLY A 129 -0.36 -7.21 -5.30
CA GLY A 129 0.98 -7.15 -4.71
C GLY A 129 2.10 -7.37 -5.73
N GLU A 130 1.92 -8.29 -6.68
CA GLU A 130 2.87 -8.51 -7.78
C GLU A 130 2.98 -7.29 -8.69
N LYS A 131 1.86 -6.59 -8.97
CA LYS A 131 1.86 -5.31 -9.70
C LYS A 131 2.61 -4.20 -8.96
N LEU A 132 2.43 -4.07 -7.64
CA LEU A 132 3.16 -3.10 -6.82
C LEU A 132 4.66 -3.36 -6.79
N LEU A 133 5.07 -4.62 -6.78
CA LEU A 133 6.48 -5.01 -6.83
C LEU A 133 7.12 -4.82 -8.21
N GLY A 134 6.33 -4.63 -9.26
CA GLY A 134 6.81 -4.60 -10.65
C GLY A 134 7.27 -5.96 -11.15
N LYS A 135 6.71 -7.08 -10.64
CA LYS A 135 7.17 -8.44 -10.95
C LYS A 135 7.16 -8.77 -12.45
N ASN A 136 6.18 -8.25 -13.19
CA ASN A 136 6.06 -8.44 -14.64
C ASN A 136 6.50 -7.17 -15.40
N GLY A 137 7.46 -6.44 -14.86
CA GLY A 137 7.90 -5.15 -15.32
C GLY A 137 7.20 -3.97 -14.61
N GLU A 138 7.82 -2.80 -14.69
CA GLU A 138 7.26 -1.61 -14.06
C GLU A 138 5.94 -1.19 -14.72
N ASN A 139 5.10 -0.57 -13.93
CA ASN A 139 3.82 -0.01 -14.33
C ASN A 139 3.59 1.30 -13.55
N PHE A 140 2.53 2.02 -13.89
CA PHE A 140 2.21 3.29 -13.23
C PHE A 140 2.20 3.15 -11.70
N LEU A 141 1.52 2.12 -11.18
CA LEU A 141 1.32 1.93 -9.74
C LEU A 141 2.63 1.62 -9.02
N SER A 142 3.46 0.71 -9.59
CA SER A 142 4.75 0.37 -8.98
C SER A 142 5.72 1.55 -9.00
N ALA A 143 5.83 2.25 -10.12
CA ALA A 143 6.70 3.42 -10.23
C ALA A 143 6.25 4.57 -9.32
N TRP A 144 4.93 4.81 -9.22
CA TRP A 144 4.38 5.81 -8.31
C TRP A 144 4.63 5.45 -6.84
N ALA A 145 4.41 4.19 -6.43
CA ALA A 145 4.63 3.77 -5.06
C ALA A 145 6.11 3.83 -4.66
N LYS A 146 7.02 3.45 -5.55
CA LYS A 146 8.46 3.40 -5.28
C LYS A 146 9.11 4.77 -5.07
N ILE A 147 8.49 5.88 -5.47
CA ILE A 147 9.03 7.21 -5.12
C ILE A 147 8.79 7.58 -3.64
N TRP A 148 7.85 6.91 -2.98
CA TRP A 148 7.46 7.15 -1.60
C TRP A 148 8.09 6.19 -0.60
N CYS A 149 8.30 4.94 -1.00
CA CYS A 149 8.70 3.87 -0.11
C CYS A 149 9.44 2.74 -0.82
N GLN A 150 10.25 2.03 -0.05
CA GLN A 150 10.71 0.69 -0.42
C GLN A 150 9.59 -0.31 -0.14
N ILE A 151 9.31 -1.21 -1.08
CA ILE A 151 8.29 -2.25 -0.94
C ILE A 151 8.96 -3.60 -0.87
N GLN A 152 8.65 -4.36 0.19
CA GLN A 152 9.21 -5.69 0.44
C GLN A 152 8.09 -6.71 0.52
N LYS A 153 8.24 -7.83 -0.18
CA LYS A 153 7.36 -8.99 -0.03
C LYS A 153 7.71 -9.70 1.28
N LEU A 154 6.75 -9.83 2.19
CA LEU A 154 6.91 -10.62 3.39
C LEU A 154 6.58 -12.09 3.14
N MET A 155 5.38 -12.36 2.63
CA MET A 155 4.95 -13.74 2.35
C MET A 155 3.73 -13.79 1.40
N ILE A 156 3.49 -14.97 0.84
CA ILE A 156 2.22 -15.32 0.19
C ILE A 156 1.35 -16.04 1.23
N ILE A 157 0.08 -15.66 1.33
CA ILE A 157 -0.89 -16.23 2.25
C ILE A 157 -1.94 -16.96 1.42
N LYS A 158 -2.06 -18.26 1.63
CA LYS A 158 -3.02 -19.08 0.93
C LYS A 158 -4.46 -18.72 1.30
N LYS A 159 -5.38 -18.80 0.34
CA LYS A 159 -6.79 -18.43 0.52
C LYS A 159 -7.50 -19.21 1.63
N ASP A 160 -7.09 -20.44 1.92
CA ASP A 160 -7.62 -21.30 2.97
C ASP A 160 -7.29 -20.81 4.40
N GLN A 161 -6.34 -19.86 4.52
CA GLN A 161 -5.99 -19.22 5.79
C GLN A 161 -7.02 -18.18 6.25
N PHE A 162 -8.02 -17.88 5.41
CA PHE A 162 -9.07 -16.90 5.67
C PHE A 162 -10.43 -17.56 5.89
N CYS A 163 -11.32 -16.86 6.59
CA CYS A 163 -12.73 -17.23 6.74
C CYS A 163 -13.63 -15.99 6.53
N PRO A 164 -14.53 -16.05 5.55
CA PRO A 164 -14.59 -17.03 4.47
C PRO A 164 -13.34 -16.94 3.58
N PRO A 165 -12.99 -18.01 2.87
CA PRO A 165 -11.84 -17.97 1.97
C PRO A 165 -12.12 -17.03 0.77
N PRO A 166 -11.16 -16.19 0.36
CA PRO A 166 -11.27 -15.40 -0.86
C PRO A 166 -11.11 -16.28 -2.11
N LYS A 167 -11.37 -15.72 -3.28
CA LYS A 167 -11.22 -16.43 -4.56
C LYS A 167 -9.75 -16.71 -4.91
N VAL A 168 -8.83 -15.85 -4.47
CA VAL A 168 -7.40 -15.85 -4.82
C VAL A 168 -6.52 -15.80 -3.56
N ASP A 169 -5.27 -16.24 -3.69
CA ASP A 169 -4.26 -16.07 -2.65
C ASP A 169 -3.98 -14.59 -2.37
N SER A 170 -3.48 -14.29 -1.19
CA SER A 170 -3.06 -12.97 -0.76
C SER A 170 -1.53 -12.86 -0.71
N MET A 171 -1.05 -11.64 -0.62
CA MET A 171 0.35 -11.32 -0.39
C MET A 171 0.44 -10.27 0.72
N ALA A 172 1.31 -10.51 1.68
CA ALA A 172 1.68 -9.52 2.68
C ALA A 172 2.89 -8.73 2.16
N LEU A 173 2.75 -7.40 2.15
CA LEU A 173 3.79 -6.46 1.77
C LEU A 173 4.11 -5.52 2.93
N LYS A 174 5.41 -5.20 3.08
CA LYS A 174 5.94 -4.18 3.98
C LYS A 174 6.36 -2.97 3.15
N PHE A 175 5.88 -1.80 3.51
CA PHE A 175 6.18 -0.51 2.90
C PHE A 175 7.01 0.29 3.90
N ILE A 176 8.24 0.61 3.57
CA ILE A 176 9.16 1.40 4.39
C ILE A 176 9.24 2.78 3.75
N PHE A 177 8.60 3.77 4.36
CA PHE A 177 8.46 5.09 3.76
C PHE A 177 9.74 5.92 3.92
N PHE A 178 10.09 6.66 2.88
CA PHE A 178 11.16 7.64 2.93
C PHE A 178 10.69 8.90 3.68
N LYS A 179 11.60 9.61 4.32
CA LYS A 179 11.28 10.90 4.95
C LYS A 179 10.77 11.94 3.96
N LYS A 180 11.20 11.86 2.71
CA LYS A 180 10.75 12.70 1.58
C LYS A 180 10.69 11.84 0.33
N PRO A 181 9.77 12.14 -0.59
CA PRO A 181 9.70 11.40 -1.86
C PRO A 181 10.98 11.62 -2.68
N LEU A 182 11.33 10.64 -3.51
CA LEU A 182 12.51 10.70 -4.40
C LEU A 182 12.40 11.80 -5.46
N ILE A 183 11.20 12.30 -5.71
CA ILE A 183 10.87 13.34 -6.69
C ILE A 183 10.23 14.54 -6.00
N LYS A 184 10.75 15.75 -6.24
CA LYS A 184 10.20 16.99 -5.66
C LYS A 184 8.87 17.39 -6.29
N ASN A 185 8.79 17.37 -7.62
CA ASN A 185 7.58 17.79 -8.35
C ASN A 185 6.71 16.58 -8.68
N LEU A 186 5.87 16.19 -7.72
CA LEU A 186 5.01 15.03 -7.82
C LEU A 186 3.98 15.12 -8.94
N ALA A 187 3.40 16.30 -9.16
CA ALA A 187 2.39 16.50 -10.20
C ALA A 187 2.96 16.28 -11.60
N ILE A 188 4.17 16.79 -11.85
CA ILE A 188 4.85 16.59 -13.13
C ILE A 188 5.23 15.11 -13.30
N PHE A 189 5.73 14.46 -12.25
CA PHE A 189 6.08 13.04 -12.31
C PHE A 189 4.86 12.17 -12.55
N GLU A 190 3.74 12.45 -11.87
CA GLU A 190 2.49 11.73 -12.10
C GLU A 190 2.01 11.87 -13.56
N LYS A 191 2.05 13.10 -14.11
CA LYS A 191 1.70 13.35 -15.52
C LYS A 191 2.62 12.57 -16.46
N PHE A 192 3.94 12.60 -16.21
CA PHE A 192 4.91 11.82 -16.97
C PHE A 192 4.59 10.32 -16.95
N LEU A 193 4.35 9.74 -15.78
CA LEU A 193 3.98 8.31 -15.67
C LEU A 193 2.68 7.98 -16.40
N LYS A 194 1.66 8.85 -16.33
CA LYS A 194 0.39 8.68 -17.07
C LYS A 194 0.64 8.64 -18.57
N ILE A 195 1.52 9.48 -19.10
CA ILE A 195 1.89 9.48 -20.51
C ILE A 195 2.72 8.24 -20.86
N LEU A 196 3.75 7.95 -20.08
CA LEU A 196 4.65 6.82 -20.29
C LEU A 196 3.88 5.50 -20.35
N PHE A 197 2.96 5.25 -19.43
CA PHE A 197 2.19 4.02 -19.33
C PHE A 197 0.82 4.07 -20.03
N SER A 198 0.50 5.15 -20.77
CA SER A 198 -0.81 5.31 -21.44
C SER A 198 -1.12 4.20 -22.43
N LYS A 199 -0.11 3.73 -23.15
CA LYS A 199 -0.22 2.67 -24.16
C LYS A 199 0.88 1.62 -23.93
N PRO A 200 0.69 0.66 -23.01
CA PRO A 200 1.77 -0.23 -22.55
C PRO A 200 2.36 -1.14 -23.64
N LYS A 201 1.61 -1.36 -24.73
CA LYS A 201 2.09 -2.14 -25.90
C LYS A 201 2.95 -1.33 -26.88
N ARG A 202 2.93 0.01 -26.80
CA ARG A 202 3.74 0.87 -27.66
C ARG A 202 5.14 1.07 -27.05
N THR A 203 6.10 1.46 -27.90
CA THR A 203 7.44 1.83 -27.45
C THR A 203 7.44 3.15 -26.68
N ILE A 204 8.49 3.38 -25.92
CA ILE A 204 8.70 4.63 -25.16
C ILE A 204 8.68 5.84 -26.10
N LEU A 205 9.40 5.75 -27.22
CA LEU A 205 9.39 6.80 -28.26
C LEU A 205 7.94 7.16 -28.66
N ASN A 206 7.12 6.16 -28.97
CA ASN A 206 5.76 6.40 -29.44
C ASN A 206 4.78 6.90 -28.36
N ASN A 207 5.12 6.72 -27.08
CA ASN A 207 4.33 7.27 -25.99
C ASN A 207 4.75 8.73 -25.69
N LEU A 208 6.03 9.07 -25.83
CA LEU A 208 6.57 10.35 -25.34
C LEU A 208 6.75 11.42 -26.42
N LYS A 209 7.00 11.06 -27.68
CA LYS A 209 7.41 11.98 -28.77
C LYS A 209 6.48 13.18 -29.00
N ASN A 210 5.20 13.06 -28.70
CA ASN A 210 4.23 14.15 -28.88
C ASN A 210 4.12 15.07 -27.66
N PHE A 211 4.83 14.78 -26.57
CA PHE A 211 4.70 15.48 -25.30
C PHE A 211 6.02 16.05 -24.80
N TYR A 212 7.16 15.52 -25.28
CA TYR A 212 8.49 15.86 -24.81
C TYR A 212 9.49 15.98 -25.95
N ASN A 213 10.49 16.86 -25.80
CA ASN A 213 11.71 16.83 -26.62
C ASN A 213 12.57 15.64 -26.15
N LEU A 214 12.97 14.78 -27.08
CA LEU A 214 13.68 13.52 -26.80
C LEU A 214 15.16 13.54 -27.20
N GLU A 215 15.72 14.71 -27.59
CA GLU A 215 17.10 14.82 -28.09
C GLU A 215 18.15 14.34 -27.08
N ASN A 216 17.91 14.59 -25.78
CA ASN A 216 18.84 14.25 -24.70
C ASN A 216 18.56 12.86 -24.07
N ILE A 217 17.78 12.03 -24.74
CA ILE A 217 17.41 10.70 -24.23
C ILE A 217 18.26 9.63 -24.91
N ASN A 218 18.74 8.67 -24.11
CA ASN A 218 19.42 7.50 -24.65
C ASN A 218 18.52 6.76 -25.65
N LYS A 219 18.97 6.71 -26.92
CA LYS A 219 18.20 6.13 -28.02
C LYS A 219 17.90 4.64 -27.83
N ASP A 220 18.70 3.91 -27.06
CA ASP A 220 18.45 2.50 -26.75
C ASP A 220 17.12 2.27 -26.00
N LEU A 221 16.68 3.31 -25.22
CA LEU A 221 15.40 3.25 -24.52
C LEU A 221 14.20 3.38 -25.48
N PHE A 222 14.38 3.99 -26.65
CA PHE A 222 13.28 4.30 -27.57
C PHE A 222 12.52 3.08 -28.05
N TYR A 223 13.22 1.96 -28.23
CA TYR A 223 12.66 0.69 -28.70
C TYR A 223 12.07 -0.16 -27.60
N LYS A 224 12.40 0.14 -26.33
CA LYS A 224 11.80 -0.55 -25.18
C LYS A 224 10.31 -0.18 -25.06
N ARG A 225 9.53 -1.09 -24.45
CA ARG A 225 8.18 -0.81 -23.96
C ARG A 225 8.27 -0.32 -22.51
N PRO A 226 7.29 0.47 -22.02
CA PRO A 226 7.33 1.01 -20.66
C PRO A 226 7.62 -0.02 -19.56
N HIS A 227 7.01 -1.21 -19.63
CA HIS A 227 7.20 -2.27 -18.65
C HIS A 227 8.61 -2.92 -18.67
N GLN A 228 9.40 -2.67 -19.71
CA GLN A 228 10.78 -3.17 -19.83
C GLN A 228 11.80 -2.24 -19.16
N LEU A 229 11.36 -1.05 -18.73
CA LEU A 229 12.22 -0.15 -17.95
C LEU A 229 12.34 -0.65 -16.52
N SER A 230 13.53 -0.53 -15.96
CA SER A 230 13.71 -0.54 -14.51
C SER A 230 13.21 0.77 -13.88
N PHE A 231 12.99 0.78 -12.57
CA PHE A 231 12.59 1.99 -11.87
C PHE A 231 13.64 3.10 -11.99
N ASP A 232 14.93 2.76 -11.96
CA ASP A 232 16.03 3.71 -12.11
C ASP A 232 16.09 4.32 -13.52
N GLU A 233 15.79 3.50 -14.55
CA GLU A 233 15.67 4.01 -15.93
C GLU A 233 14.48 4.97 -16.05
N ILE A 234 13.35 4.72 -15.38
CA ILE A 234 12.20 5.63 -15.33
C ILE A 234 12.58 6.97 -14.67
N LEU A 235 13.28 6.92 -13.53
CA LEU A 235 13.76 8.12 -12.84
C LEU A 235 14.73 8.93 -13.68
N THR A 236 15.67 8.26 -14.34
CA THR A 236 16.67 8.89 -15.23
C THR A 236 15.99 9.53 -16.43
N LEU A 237 15.06 8.83 -17.06
CA LEU A 237 14.27 9.33 -18.18
C LEU A 237 13.48 10.58 -17.78
N PHE A 238 12.80 10.54 -16.64
CA PHE A 238 12.08 11.70 -16.10
C PHE A 238 13.00 12.90 -15.87
N LYS A 239 14.14 12.71 -15.21
CA LYS A 239 15.11 13.79 -14.92
C LYS A 239 15.66 14.42 -16.20
N ASN A 240 15.94 13.63 -17.24
CA ASN A 240 16.47 14.14 -18.50
C ASN A 240 15.43 14.90 -19.32
N LEU A 241 14.14 14.56 -19.19
CA LEU A 241 13.03 15.27 -19.85
C LEU A 241 12.63 16.58 -19.17
N HIS A 242 13.09 16.82 -17.93
CA HIS A 242 12.67 17.97 -17.12
C HIS A 242 13.87 18.77 -16.58
N LYS A 243 15.02 18.66 -17.26
CA LYS A 243 16.14 19.59 -17.13
C LYS A 243 15.80 20.85 -17.88
#